data_b5cefd6c4810d28610b196a961b40550
#
_entry.id   b5cefd6c4810d28610b196a961b40550
#
_cell.length_a   1.000
_cell.length_b   1.000
_cell.length_c   1.000
_cell.angle_alpha   90.00
_cell.angle_beta   90.00
_cell.angle_gamma   90.00
#
_symmetry.space_group_name_H-M   'P 1'
#
loop_
_entity.id
_entity.type
_entity.pdbx_description
1 polymer ?
#
loop_
_entity_poly.entity_id
_entity_poly.type
_entity_poly.pdbx_seq_one_letter_code
_entity_poly.pdbx_strand_id
1 'polypeptide(L)'
;MEILKKIDDLLIGWGISPSRADMLDQFIAFALILAVAFLADALCRKILLKVVAQLVKKTKATWDDIVFDRKVMVHLSRMVAPVIIYLFVPLAFVEVGSSAMDFIRRICLIYIIITFLSFVNSFLKAVYSVYSEKEQFRDRPLKGMLQTMQVILWLVGGIVVVGELIGRDPLSLLAGLGASAAILMLVFKDSIMGFEIGRA
;
A
#
# COMPACT_ATOMS: atom_id res chain seq x y z
N MET A 1 18.26 10.78 -20.69
CA MET A 1 18.42 12.07 -21.36
C MET A 1 18.76 11.96 -22.84
N GLU A 2 19.75 11.15 -23.27
CA GLU A 2 20.09 11.02 -24.70
C GLU A 2 18.99 10.38 -25.57
N ILE A 3 18.24 9.43 -25.03
CA ILE A 3 17.16 8.75 -25.78
C ILE A 3 15.98 9.71 -26.02
N LEU A 4 15.62 10.52 -25.03
CA LEU A 4 14.54 11.51 -25.14
C LEU A 4 14.90 12.60 -26.17
N LYS A 5 16.14 13.11 -26.17
CA LYS A 5 16.61 14.06 -27.18
C LYS A 5 16.56 13.48 -28.61
N LYS A 6 16.90 12.20 -28.79
CA LYS A 6 16.77 11.54 -30.11
C LYS A 6 15.32 11.40 -30.57
N ILE A 7 14.39 11.20 -29.66
CA ILE A 7 12.95 11.14 -29.98
C ILE A 7 12.45 12.52 -30.38
N ASP A 8 12.83 13.57 -29.65
CA ASP A 8 12.53 14.96 -29.97
C ASP A 8 13.01 15.36 -31.37
N ASP A 9 14.27 15.07 -31.69
CA ASP A 9 14.86 15.36 -33.01
C ASP A 9 14.11 14.64 -34.16
N LEU A 10 13.63 13.42 -33.93
CA LEU A 10 12.83 12.66 -34.88
C LEU A 10 11.42 13.25 -35.05
N LEU A 11 10.77 13.68 -33.97
CA LEU A 11 9.43 14.26 -33.98
C LEU A 11 9.42 15.65 -34.65
N ILE A 12 10.45 16.47 -34.40
CA ILE A 12 10.63 17.77 -35.05
C ILE A 12 10.93 17.56 -36.55
N GLY A 13 11.69 16.51 -36.93
CA GLY A 13 11.95 16.13 -38.33
C GLY A 13 10.68 15.73 -39.09
N TRP A 14 9.62 15.34 -38.42
CA TRP A 14 8.30 15.00 -39.00
C TRP A 14 7.31 16.19 -39.07
N GLY A 15 7.80 17.42 -38.77
CA GLY A 15 6.99 18.65 -38.91
C GLY A 15 6.05 18.93 -37.74
N ILE A 16 6.26 18.30 -36.59
CA ILE A 16 5.48 18.57 -35.37
C ILE A 16 6.02 19.83 -34.69
N SER A 17 5.13 20.73 -34.28
CA SER A 17 5.55 21.94 -33.55
C SER A 17 6.25 21.58 -32.23
N PRO A 18 7.29 22.30 -31.82
CA PRO A 18 8.10 21.97 -30.61
C PRO A 18 7.25 21.74 -29.36
N SER A 19 6.26 22.56 -29.12
CA SER A 19 5.33 22.41 -27.96
C SER A 19 4.47 21.13 -27.98
N ARG A 20 4.22 20.55 -29.15
CA ARG A 20 3.51 19.26 -29.25
C ARG A 20 4.47 18.09 -29.18
N ALA A 21 5.73 18.28 -29.60
CA ALA A 21 6.78 17.29 -29.48
C ALA A 21 7.10 17.05 -27.99
N ASP A 22 7.25 18.10 -27.19
CA ASP A 22 7.46 18.00 -25.74
C ASP A 22 6.31 17.27 -25.00
N MET A 23 5.06 17.52 -25.38
CA MET A 23 3.91 16.80 -24.81
C MET A 23 3.93 15.32 -25.20
N LEU A 24 4.19 15.01 -26.48
CA LEU A 24 4.26 13.63 -26.97
C LEU A 24 5.39 12.84 -26.33
N ASP A 25 6.55 13.46 -26.14
CA ASP A 25 7.70 12.84 -25.50
C ASP A 25 7.40 12.46 -24.04
N GLN A 26 6.73 13.33 -23.31
CA GLN A 26 6.28 13.06 -21.94
C GLN A 26 5.27 11.91 -21.88
N PHE A 27 4.31 11.86 -22.81
CA PHE A 27 3.35 10.76 -22.90
C PHE A 27 4.04 9.44 -23.24
N ILE A 28 5.02 9.47 -24.15
CA ILE A 28 5.80 8.29 -24.53
C ILE A 28 6.63 7.82 -23.36
N ALA A 29 7.34 8.72 -22.66
CA ALA A 29 8.11 8.41 -21.49
C ALA A 29 7.25 7.80 -20.36
N PHE A 30 6.08 8.39 -20.10
CA PHE A 30 5.13 7.86 -19.11
C PHE A 30 4.57 6.49 -19.52
N ALA A 31 4.20 6.31 -20.78
CA ALA A 31 3.76 5.01 -21.31
C ALA A 31 4.85 3.94 -21.18
N LEU A 32 6.11 4.30 -21.42
CA LEU A 32 7.25 3.41 -21.28
C LEU A 32 7.48 3.02 -19.80
N ILE A 33 7.37 3.98 -18.88
CA ILE A 33 7.45 3.70 -17.43
C ILE A 33 6.33 2.75 -17.01
N LEU A 34 5.10 2.97 -17.47
CA LEU A 34 3.97 2.07 -17.21
C LEU A 34 4.25 0.67 -17.77
N ALA A 35 4.74 0.56 -19.00
CA ALA A 35 5.07 -0.73 -19.60
C ALA A 35 6.15 -1.48 -18.81
N VAL A 36 7.21 -0.79 -18.39
CA VAL A 36 8.29 -1.35 -17.56
C VAL A 36 7.73 -1.77 -16.18
N ALA A 37 6.88 -0.95 -15.57
CA ALA A 37 6.28 -1.26 -14.28
C ALA A 37 5.39 -2.51 -14.34
N PHE A 38 4.55 -2.63 -15.37
CA PHE A 38 3.71 -3.83 -15.59
C PHE A 38 4.54 -5.07 -15.91
N LEU A 39 5.60 -4.93 -16.70
CA LEU A 39 6.51 -6.04 -17.02
C LEU A 39 7.25 -6.52 -15.76
N ALA A 40 7.73 -5.58 -14.95
CA ALA A 40 8.38 -5.88 -13.67
C ALA A 40 7.43 -6.55 -12.67
N ASP A 41 6.15 -6.09 -12.58
CA ASP A 41 5.13 -6.76 -11.75
C ASP A 41 4.89 -8.20 -12.22
N ALA A 42 4.72 -8.42 -13.52
CA ALA A 42 4.50 -9.74 -14.09
C ALA A 42 5.72 -10.67 -13.85
N LEU A 43 6.93 -10.16 -14.00
CA LEU A 43 8.17 -10.89 -13.73
C LEU A 43 8.30 -11.22 -12.24
N CYS A 44 8.12 -10.22 -11.39
CA CYS A 44 8.20 -10.36 -9.94
C CYS A 44 7.20 -11.38 -9.43
N ARG A 45 5.96 -11.34 -9.93
CA ARG A 45 4.92 -12.33 -9.61
C ARG A 45 5.32 -13.74 -10.02
N LYS A 46 5.86 -13.92 -11.24
CA LYS A 46 6.33 -15.24 -11.71
C LYS A 46 7.50 -15.75 -10.87
N ILE A 47 8.47 -14.88 -10.57
CA ILE A 47 9.65 -15.24 -9.79
C ILE A 47 9.25 -15.55 -8.34
N LEU A 48 8.48 -14.69 -7.69
CA LEU A 48 8.04 -14.91 -6.31
C LEU A 48 7.26 -16.21 -6.18
N LEU A 49 6.26 -16.46 -7.04
CA LEU A 49 5.48 -17.68 -6.99
C LEU A 49 6.34 -18.93 -7.27
N LYS A 50 7.35 -18.83 -8.12
CA LYS A 50 8.26 -19.94 -8.43
C LYS A 50 9.23 -20.24 -7.27
N VAL A 51 9.80 -19.19 -6.68
CA VAL A 51 10.69 -19.29 -5.52
C VAL A 51 9.93 -19.86 -4.32
N VAL A 52 8.74 -19.33 -4.06
CA VAL A 52 7.84 -19.80 -2.99
C VAL A 52 7.50 -21.29 -3.18
N ALA A 53 7.07 -21.69 -4.39
CA ALA A 53 6.75 -23.08 -4.67
C ALA A 53 7.95 -24.03 -4.50
N GLN A 54 9.18 -23.53 -4.68
CA GLN A 54 10.40 -24.30 -4.47
C GLN A 54 10.81 -24.38 -3.00
N LEU A 55 10.63 -23.29 -2.24
CA LEU A 55 10.96 -23.23 -0.81
C LEU A 55 9.99 -24.08 0.02
N VAL A 56 8.68 -23.95 -0.22
CA VAL A 56 7.64 -24.75 0.46
C VAL A 56 7.86 -26.26 0.27
N LYS A 57 8.38 -26.69 -0.90
CA LYS A 57 8.70 -28.10 -1.14
C LYS A 57 9.92 -28.61 -0.36
N LYS A 58 10.80 -27.72 0.10
CA LYS A 58 12.05 -28.09 0.79
C LYS A 58 11.96 -28.05 2.31
N THR A 59 10.99 -27.38 2.88
CA THR A 59 10.93 -27.11 4.33
C THR A 59 9.70 -27.78 4.93
N LYS A 60 9.90 -28.48 6.05
CA LYS A 60 8.84 -29.16 6.82
C LYS A 60 8.31 -28.30 7.99
N ALA A 61 8.60 -26.99 7.99
CA ALA A 61 8.28 -26.11 9.09
C ALA A 61 6.92 -25.41 8.85
N THR A 62 6.07 -25.40 9.86
CA THR A 62 4.74 -24.75 9.85
C THR A 62 4.78 -23.24 9.66
N TRP A 63 5.93 -22.60 9.84
CA TRP A 63 6.13 -21.16 9.62
C TRP A 63 6.22 -20.79 8.14
N ASP A 64 6.67 -21.74 7.30
CA ASP A 64 6.76 -21.54 5.87
C ASP A 64 5.37 -21.39 5.23
N ASP A 65 4.37 -22.12 5.73
CA ASP A 65 2.99 -22.05 5.24
C ASP A 65 2.36 -20.67 5.48
N ILE A 66 2.79 -19.95 6.53
CA ILE A 66 2.32 -18.61 6.83
C ILE A 66 2.93 -17.56 5.89
N VAL A 67 4.27 -17.57 5.80
CA VAL A 67 5.01 -16.57 5.03
C VAL A 67 4.80 -16.75 3.53
N PHE A 68 4.64 -18.00 3.10
CA PHE A 68 4.53 -18.40 1.70
C PHE A 68 3.08 -18.64 1.23
N ASP A 69 2.07 -18.23 2.01
CA ASP A 69 0.69 -18.25 1.51
C ASP A 69 0.62 -17.46 0.19
N ARG A 70 0.06 -18.12 -0.82
CA ARG A 70 -0.09 -17.55 -2.18
C ARG A 70 -0.77 -16.18 -2.17
N LYS A 71 -1.73 -15.96 -1.25
CA LYS A 71 -2.44 -14.70 -1.12
C LYS A 71 -1.52 -13.59 -0.62
N VAL A 72 -0.69 -13.88 0.37
CA VAL A 72 0.31 -12.97 0.94
C VAL A 72 1.30 -12.54 -0.14
N MET A 73 1.83 -13.51 -0.90
CA MET A 73 2.79 -13.25 -1.97
C MET A 73 2.22 -12.47 -3.15
N VAL A 74 0.96 -12.69 -3.51
CA VAL A 74 0.28 -11.91 -4.56
C VAL A 74 0.12 -10.45 -4.14
N HIS A 75 -0.19 -10.17 -2.87
CA HIS A 75 -0.26 -8.77 -2.40
C HIS A 75 1.11 -8.10 -2.39
N LEU A 76 2.15 -8.83 -2.00
CA LEU A 76 3.52 -8.31 -2.04
C LEU A 76 3.97 -7.98 -3.47
N SER A 77 3.69 -8.85 -4.44
CA SER A 77 4.05 -8.58 -5.84
C SER A 77 3.34 -7.37 -6.43
N ARG A 78 2.09 -7.12 -6.04
CA ARG A 78 1.31 -5.96 -6.52
C ARG A 78 1.87 -4.61 -6.09
N MET A 79 2.77 -4.57 -5.09
CA MET A 79 3.43 -3.33 -4.68
C MET A 79 4.55 -2.90 -5.65
N VAL A 80 5.05 -3.81 -6.48
CA VAL A 80 6.21 -3.56 -7.33
C VAL A 80 5.91 -2.50 -8.40
N ALA A 81 4.78 -2.63 -9.10
CA ALA A 81 4.40 -1.68 -10.15
C ALA A 81 4.27 -0.23 -9.63
N PRO A 82 3.48 0.05 -8.59
CA PRO A 82 3.32 1.43 -8.09
C PRO A 82 4.61 1.99 -7.48
N VAL A 83 5.47 1.14 -6.89
CA VAL A 83 6.80 1.58 -6.40
C VAL A 83 7.68 2.02 -7.56
N ILE A 84 7.70 1.26 -8.66
CA ILE A 84 8.45 1.64 -9.87
C ILE A 84 7.91 2.95 -10.43
N ILE A 85 6.58 3.07 -10.59
CA ILE A 85 5.95 4.30 -11.09
C ILE A 85 6.32 5.48 -10.17
N TYR A 86 6.19 5.34 -8.86
CA TYR A 86 6.54 6.38 -7.89
C TYR A 86 7.98 6.87 -8.02
N LEU A 87 8.92 5.95 -8.22
CA LEU A 87 10.35 6.28 -8.34
C LEU A 87 10.69 6.92 -9.69
N PHE A 88 10.04 6.50 -10.77
CA PHE A 88 10.41 6.90 -12.13
C PHE A 88 9.54 8.04 -12.70
N VAL A 89 8.38 8.34 -12.11
CA VAL A 89 7.52 9.47 -12.53
C VAL A 89 8.30 10.80 -12.62
N PRO A 90 9.20 11.16 -11.66
CA PRO A 90 9.95 12.40 -11.76
C PRO A 90 10.84 12.50 -13.00
N LEU A 91 11.24 11.36 -13.60
CA LEU A 91 12.06 11.34 -14.82
C LEU A 91 11.25 11.63 -16.09
N ALA A 92 9.93 11.29 -16.07
CA ALA A 92 9.04 11.57 -17.21
C ALA A 92 8.53 13.02 -17.24
N PHE A 93 8.42 13.67 -16.10
CA PHE A 93 7.81 14.98 -15.95
C PHE A 93 8.79 16.06 -15.47
N VAL A 94 9.99 16.07 -16.03
CA VAL A 94 11.06 17.03 -15.65
C VAL A 94 10.65 18.48 -15.96
N GLU A 95 9.83 18.72 -16.99
CA GLU A 95 9.46 20.05 -17.47
C GLU A 95 8.00 20.45 -17.19
N VAL A 96 7.14 19.51 -16.78
CA VAL A 96 5.74 19.81 -16.45
C VAL A 96 5.64 20.28 -15.02
N GLY A 97 4.90 21.36 -14.81
CA GLY A 97 4.69 21.99 -13.51
C GLY A 97 4.37 20.97 -12.40
N SER A 98 4.91 21.21 -11.23
CA SER A 98 4.95 20.33 -10.06
C SER A 98 3.61 19.67 -9.67
N SER A 99 2.47 20.27 -10.02
CA SER A 99 1.14 19.83 -9.59
C SER A 99 0.71 18.46 -10.14
N ALA A 100 0.96 18.20 -11.44
CA ALA A 100 0.59 16.92 -12.04
C ALA A 100 1.47 15.76 -11.52
N MET A 101 2.76 16.01 -11.37
CA MET A 101 3.71 15.07 -10.81
C MET A 101 3.37 14.74 -9.36
N ASP A 102 3.07 15.75 -8.54
CA ASP A 102 2.68 15.56 -7.13
C ASP A 102 1.38 14.78 -7.01
N PHE A 103 0.42 15.03 -7.89
CA PHE A 103 -0.84 14.28 -7.93
C PHE A 103 -0.61 12.78 -8.24
N ILE A 104 0.18 12.47 -9.26
CA ILE A 104 0.50 11.08 -9.63
C ILE A 104 1.26 10.38 -8.50
N ARG A 105 2.26 11.03 -7.92
CA ARG A 105 3.02 10.48 -6.78
C ARG A 105 2.11 10.18 -5.59
N ARG A 106 1.18 11.08 -5.28
CA ARG A 106 0.22 10.90 -4.19
C ARG A 106 -0.72 9.72 -4.44
N ILE A 107 -1.23 9.56 -5.66
CA ILE A 107 -2.04 8.38 -6.03
C ILE A 107 -1.21 7.08 -5.89
N CYS A 108 0.03 7.08 -6.36
CA CYS A 108 0.92 5.92 -6.22
C CYS A 108 1.18 5.58 -4.75
N LEU A 109 1.42 6.58 -3.90
CA LEU A 109 1.60 6.38 -2.45
C LEU A 109 0.35 5.77 -1.81
N ILE A 110 -0.83 6.31 -2.09
CA ILE A 110 -2.10 5.78 -1.58
C ILE A 110 -2.29 4.32 -2.01
N TYR A 111 -1.99 4.01 -3.27
CA TYR A 111 -2.08 2.63 -3.77
C TYR A 111 -1.08 1.71 -3.06
N ILE A 112 0.16 2.16 -2.83
CA ILE A 112 1.17 1.41 -2.08
C ILE A 112 0.68 1.14 -0.65
N ILE A 113 0.14 2.16 0.04
CA ILE A 113 -0.39 2.04 1.39
C ILE A 113 -1.53 1.00 1.44
N ILE A 114 -2.52 1.11 0.55
CA ILE A 114 -3.66 0.18 0.50
C ILE A 114 -3.20 -1.25 0.22
N THR A 115 -2.24 -1.42 -0.69
CA THR A 115 -1.69 -2.74 -1.04
C THR A 115 -0.88 -3.31 0.12
N PHE A 116 -0.13 -2.48 0.84
CA PHE A 116 0.60 -2.86 2.04
C PHE A 116 -0.35 -3.28 3.17
N LEU A 117 -1.41 -2.53 3.43
CA LEU A 117 -2.44 -2.90 4.40
C LEU A 117 -3.10 -4.24 4.05
N SER A 118 -3.38 -4.45 2.76
CA SER A 118 -3.93 -5.71 2.25
C SER A 118 -2.95 -6.88 2.43
N PHE A 119 -1.65 -6.63 2.24
CA PHE A 119 -0.59 -7.59 2.52
C PHE A 119 -0.57 -7.97 4.01
N VAL A 120 -0.52 -6.98 4.91
CA VAL A 120 -0.53 -7.21 6.37
C VAL A 120 -1.80 -7.94 6.80
N ASN A 121 -2.97 -7.56 6.28
CA ASN A 121 -4.24 -8.23 6.55
C ASN A 121 -4.24 -9.71 6.10
N SER A 122 -3.67 -10.00 4.92
CA SER A 122 -3.54 -11.37 4.42
C SER A 122 -2.55 -12.18 5.26
N PHE A 123 -1.45 -11.55 5.69
CA PHE A 123 -0.49 -12.16 6.60
C PHE A 123 -1.11 -12.50 7.95
N LEU A 124 -1.89 -11.59 8.57
CA LEU A 124 -2.62 -11.86 9.81
C LEU A 124 -3.58 -13.05 9.67
N LYS A 125 -4.28 -13.14 8.53
CA LYS A 125 -5.17 -14.28 8.24
C LYS A 125 -4.40 -15.60 8.08
N ALA A 126 -3.25 -15.57 7.42
CA ALA A 126 -2.40 -16.76 7.26
C ALA A 126 -1.86 -17.24 8.63
N VAL A 127 -1.39 -16.30 9.47
CA VAL A 127 -1.00 -16.61 10.85
C VAL A 127 -2.15 -17.26 11.61
N TYR A 128 -3.33 -16.65 11.55
CA TYR A 128 -4.52 -17.19 12.21
C TYR A 128 -4.87 -18.61 11.75
N SER A 129 -4.84 -18.88 10.42
CA SER A 129 -5.20 -20.21 9.89
C SER A 129 -4.29 -21.30 10.44
N VAL A 130 -2.98 -21.06 10.50
CA VAL A 130 -1.99 -22.05 11.01
C VAL A 130 -2.14 -22.27 12.52
N TYR A 131 -2.42 -21.21 13.28
CA TYR A 131 -2.59 -21.37 14.73
C TYR A 131 -3.95 -21.95 15.12
N SER A 132 -5.02 -21.68 14.36
CA SER A 132 -6.36 -22.20 14.63
C SER A 132 -6.49 -23.70 14.39
N GLU A 133 -5.62 -24.31 13.58
CA GLU A 133 -5.59 -25.74 13.33
C GLU A 133 -4.90 -26.55 14.45
N LYS A 134 -4.14 -25.88 15.34
CA LYS A 134 -3.47 -26.56 16.45
C LYS A 134 -4.43 -26.81 17.60
N GLU A 135 -4.51 -28.04 18.09
CA GLU A 135 -5.39 -28.46 19.21
C GLU A 135 -5.22 -27.61 20.47
N GLN A 136 -3.98 -27.14 20.73
CA GLN A 136 -3.66 -26.30 21.92
C GLN A 136 -4.38 -24.95 21.95
N PHE A 137 -4.89 -24.45 20.79
CA PHE A 137 -5.51 -23.13 20.65
C PHE A 137 -6.99 -23.20 20.28
N ARG A 138 -7.55 -24.39 20.19
CA ARG A 138 -8.93 -24.64 19.75
C ARG A 138 -9.98 -23.95 20.66
N ASP A 139 -9.70 -23.87 21.96
CA ASP A 139 -10.61 -23.29 22.95
C ASP A 139 -10.35 -21.80 23.20
N ARG A 140 -9.41 -21.18 22.49
CA ARG A 140 -9.08 -19.75 22.67
C ARG A 140 -9.81 -18.87 21.64
N PRO A 141 -10.26 -17.65 22.01
CA PRO A 141 -10.98 -16.74 21.12
C PRO A 141 -10.05 -16.07 20.10
N LEU A 142 -9.23 -16.85 19.39
CA LEU A 142 -8.25 -16.34 18.40
C LEU A 142 -8.93 -15.51 17.29
N LYS A 143 -10.17 -15.87 16.94
CA LYS A 143 -10.94 -15.13 15.93
C LYS A 143 -11.23 -13.69 16.37
N GLY A 144 -11.56 -13.48 17.65
CA GLY A 144 -11.78 -12.14 18.21
C GLY A 144 -10.51 -11.31 18.16
N MET A 145 -9.36 -11.90 18.53
CA MET A 145 -8.05 -11.21 18.45
C MET A 145 -7.70 -10.81 17.01
N LEU A 146 -7.91 -11.70 16.04
CA LEU A 146 -7.69 -11.39 14.63
C LEU A 146 -8.58 -10.22 14.18
N GLN A 147 -9.87 -10.25 14.50
CA GLN A 147 -10.80 -9.19 14.13
C GLN A 147 -10.40 -7.84 14.73
N THR A 148 -10.00 -7.82 16.00
CA THR A 148 -9.52 -6.59 16.66
C THR A 148 -8.27 -6.04 15.96
N MET A 149 -7.29 -6.89 15.65
CA MET A 149 -6.09 -6.47 14.94
C MET A 149 -6.40 -5.94 13.52
N GLN A 150 -7.35 -6.56 12.82
CA GLN A 150 -7.79 -6.09 11.51
C GLN A 150 -8.50 -4.73 11.60
N VAL A 151 -9.35 -4.52 12.60
CA VAL A 151 -10.02 -3.22 12.80
C VAL A 151 -8.99 -2.13 13.07
N ILE A 152 -8.03 -2.37 13.96
CA ILE A 152 -6.95 -1.41 14.25
C ILE A 152 -6.13 -1.13 12.99
N LEU A 153 -5.75 -2.16 12.25
CA LEU A 153 -4.98 -2.03 11.01
C LEU A 153 -5.68 -1.13 9.99
N TRP A 154 -6.99 -1.38 9.74
CA TRP A 154 -7.76 -0.60 8.78
C TRP A 154 -8.07 0.81 9.29
N LEU A 155 -8.26 1.00 10.59
CA LEU A 155 -8.46 2.31 11.19
C LEU A 155 -7.21 3.17 11.03
N VAL A 156 -6.06 2.67 11.47
CA VAL A 156 -4.78 3.39 11.35
C VAL A 156 -4.43 3.61 9.87
N GLY A 157 -4.55 2.59 9.05
CA GLY A 157 -4.30 2.68 7.62
C GLY A 157 -5.23 3.68 6.91
N GLY A 158 -6.51 3.71 7.29
CA GLY A 158 -7.47 4.69 6.79
C GLY A 158 -7.08 6.13 7.13
N ILE A 159 -6.60 6.37 8.35
CA ILE A 159 -6.10 7.70 8.76
C ILE A 159 -4.87 8.10 7.95
N VAL A 160 -3.96 7.17 7.68
CA VAL A 160 -2.78 7.43 6.85
C VAL A 160 -3.19 7.79 5.42
N VAL A 161 -4.13 7.04 4.82
CA VAL A 161 -4.66 7.34 3.47
C VAL A 161 -5.35 8.70 3.44
N VAL A 162 -6.18 9.01 4.44
CA VAL A 162 -6.84 10.33 4.54
C VAL A 162 -5.80 11.45 4.70
N GLY A 163 -4.78 11.25 5.54
CA GLY A 163 -3.67 12.19 5.71
C GLY A 163 -3.00 12.52 4.39
N GLU A 164 -2.69 11.48 3.60
CA GLU A 164 -2.07 11.63 2.28
C GLU A 164 -3.00 12.34 1.28
N LEU A 165 -4.31 12.05 1.30
CA LEU A 165 -5.30 12.69 0.44
C LEU A 165 -5.42 14.19 0.70
N ILE A 166 -5.46 14.62 1.97
CA ILE A 166 -5.61 16.03 2.35
C ILE A 166 -4.27 16.76 2.49
N GLY A 167 -3.14 16.07 2.30
CA GLY A 167 -1.81 16.65 2.45
C GLY A 167 -1.46 17.04 3.89
N ARG A 168 -1.95 16.28 4.87
CA ARG A 168 -1.66 16.47 6.30
C ARG A 168 -0.87 15.28 6.85
N ASP A 169 0.02 15.57 7.77
CA ASP A 169 0.77 14.54 8.45
C ASP A 169 -0.16 13.58 9.22
N PRO A 170 -0.09 12.26 8.92
CA PRO A 170 -0.94 11.26 9.57
C PRO A 170 -0.77 11.20 11.09
N LEU A 171 0.43 11.47 11.62
CA LEU A 171 0.68 11.49 13.06
C LEU A 171 -0.09 12.62 13.75
N SER A 172 -0.15 13.79 13.10
CA SER A 172 -0.94 14.93 13.59
C SER A 172 -2.44 14.61 13.66
N LEU A 173 -2.95 13.87 12.65
CA LEU A 173 -4.34 13.42 12.64
C LEU A 173 -4.62 12.40 13.75
N LEU A 174 -3.73 11.41 13.93
CA LEU A 174 -3.83 10.44 15.02
C LEU A 174 -3.77 11.11 16.39
N ALA A 175 -2.85 12.05 16.58
CA ALA A 175 -2.73 12.81 17.83
C ALA A 175 -4.00 13.62 18.12
N GLY A 176 -4.56 14.30 17.11
CA GLY A 176 -5.81 15.04 17.23
C GLY A 176 -7.01 14.16 17.60
N LEU A 177 -7.14 13.02 16.93
CA LEU A 177 -8.18 12.02 17.25
C LEU A 177 -8.00 11.44 18.65
N GLY A 178 -6.77 11.12 19.06
CA GLY A 178 -6.46 10.63 20.39
C GLY A 178 -6.78 11.65 21.49
N ALA A 179 -6.42 12.93 21.28
CA ALA A 179 -6.74 14.00 22.20
C ALA A 179 -8.27 14.19 22.31
N SER A 180 -8.99 14.19 21.18
CA SER A 180 -10.46 14.28 21.18
C SER A 180 -11.11 13.11 21.92
N ALA A 181 -10.61 11.88 21.71
CA ALA A 181 -11.11 10.70 22.42
C ALA A 181 -10.84 10.80 23.94
N ALA A 182 -9.68 11.30 24.36
CA ALA A 182 -9.37 11.51 25.77
C ALA A 182 -10.28 12.55 26.43
N ILE A 183 -10.59 13.66 25.74
CA ILE A 183 -11.54 14.67 26.22
C ILE A 183 -12.94 14.08 26.35
N LEU A 184 -13.41 13.35 25.33
CA LEU A 184 -14.71 12.68 25.38
C LEU A 184 -14.78 11.69 26.55
N MET A 185 -13.73 10.88 26.74
CA MET A 185 -13.68 9.94 27.87
C MET A 185 -13.73 10.67 29.21
N LEU A 186 -13.06 11.84 29.35
CA LEU A 186 -13.09 12.63 30.56
C LEU A 186 -14.51 13.19 30.82
N VAL A 187 -15.19 13.72 29.79
CA VAL A 187 -16.55 14.26 29.89
C VAL A 187 -17.56 13.17 30.28
N PHE A 188 -17.43 11.97 29.70
CA PHE A 188 -18.36 10.88 29.98
C PHE A 188 -18.03 10.06 31.22
N LYS A 189 -16.82 10.22 31.80
CA LYS A 189 -16.38 9.48 32.98
C LYS A 189 -17.36 9.60 34.14
N ASP A 190 -17.80 10.82 34.44
CA ASP A 190 -18.71 11.07 35.58
C ASP A 190 -20.11 10.53 35.31
N SER A 191 -20.55 10.56 34.05
CA SER A 191 -21.83 9.96 33.65
C SER A 191 -21.82 8.42 33.77
N ILE A 192 -20.73 7.76 33.40
CA ILE A 192 -20.58 6.31 33.51
C ILE A 192 -20.49 5.90 34.98
N MET A 193 -19.70 6.62 35.78
CA MET A 193 -19.60 6.33 37.24
C MET A 193 -20.90 6.62 37.97
N GLY A 194 -21.63 7.69 37.60
CA GLY A 194 -22.93 8.02 38.21
C GLY A 194 -23.99 6.96 37.95
N PHE A 195 -23.96 6.28 36.80
CA PHE A 195 -24.88 5.20 36.48
C PHE A 195 -24.61 3.91 37.28
N GLU A 196 -23.32 3.61 37.56
CA GLU A 196 -22.96 2.46 38.41
C GLU A 196 -23.37 2.66 39.87
N ILE A 197 -23.15 3.87 40.44
CA ILE A 197 -23.47 4.18 41.84
C ILE A 197 -24.99 4.26 42.09
N GLY A 198 -25.76 4.65 41.08
CA GLY A 198 -27.24 4.74 41.17
C GLY A 198 -27.98 3.39 41.20
N ARG A 199 -27.25 2.29 41.05
CA ARG A 199 -27.81 0.92 41.01
C ARG A 199 -27.49 0.07 42.24
N ALA A 200 -26.82 0.63 43.21
CA ALA A 200 -26.57 0.07 44.55
C ALA A 200 -27.54 0.66 45.57
#